data_3cf6cce3ed8028e8e5d83648e428fb5d
#
_entry.id   3cf6cce3ed8028e8e5d83648e428fb5d
#
_cell.length_a   1.000
_cell.length_b   1.000
_cell.length_c   1.000
_cell.angle_alpha   90.00
_cell.angle_beta   90.00
_cell.angle_gamma   90.00
#
_symmetry.space_group_name_H-M   'P 1'
#
loop_
_entity.id
_entity.type
_entity.pdbx_description
1 polymer ?
#
loop_
_entity_poly.entity_id
_entity_poly.type
_entity_poly.pdbx_seq_one_letter_code
_entity_poly.pdbx_strand_id
1 'polypeptide(L)'
;MLGVVSLYLNFILFVQSLSYRFNKNGEFAVIISPTDQGYYEPDTSSLLRLKVEQEYGYGSAMGEVLTDKVNLLGSGALPFWRWLEGNCRTPAGLGKIQANFEKFLIDGRTGKPLRRYPRKYQPYDIADDIAALIKGKPLPPAGSNFKEEWRNAAKEAENDTYRFQKGLNYFDQ
;
A
#
# COMPACT_ATOMS: atom_id res chain seq x y z
N MET A 1 -22.51 -2.60 -6.92
CA MET A 1 -21.25 -2.79 -7.66
C MET A 1 -20.50 -1.50 -8.01
N LEU A 2 -21.12 -0.33 -7.97
CA LEU A 2 -20.48 0.99 -8.26
C LEU A 2 -19.53 1.52 -7.15
N GLY A 3 -19.66 1.07 -5.92
CA GLY A 3 -18.86 1.60 -4.80
C GLY A 3 -17.42 1.06 -4.73
N VAL A 4 -17.15 -0.14 -5.23
CA VAL A 4 -15.83 -0.77 -5.16
C VAL A 4 -14.91 -0.20 -6.25
N VAL A 5 -15.44 0.04 -7.44
CA VAL A 5 -14.72 0.66 -8.56
C VAL A 5 -14.29 2.09 -8.21
N SER A 6 -15.13 2.84 -7.50
CA SER A 6 -14.82 4.21 -7.08
C SER A 6 -13.66 4.30 -6.08
N LEU A 7 -13.50 3.33 -5.18
CA LEU A 7 -12.40 3.30 -4.22
C LEU A 7 -11.05 2.98 -4.89
N TYR A 8 -11.01 2.04 -5.83
CA TYR A 8 -9.83 1.74 -6.62
C TYR A 8 -9.43 2.93 -7.51
N LEU A 9 -10.38 3.52 -8.21
CA LEU A 9 -10.16 4.68 -9.06
C LEU A 9 -9.53 5.83 -8.27
N ASN A 10 -10.12 6.22 -7.16
CA ASN A 10 -9.60 7.30 -6.34
C ASN A 10 -8.20 7.00 -5.83
N PHE A 11 -7.91 5.76 -5.43
CA PHE A 11 -6.59 5.38 -4.95
C PHE A 11 -5.52 5.50 -6.05
N ILE A 12 -5.80 5.01 -7.27
CA ILE A 12 -4.87 5.10 -8.39
C ILE A 12 -4.61 6.55 -8.76
N LEU A 13 -5.65 7.36 -8.91
CA LEU A 13 -5.50 8.78 -9.22
C LEU A 13 -4.70 9.54 -8.15
N PHE A 14 -4.88 9.20 -6.88
CA PHE A 14 -4.11 9.81 -5.80
C PHE A 14 -2.63 9.42 -5.83
N VAL A 15 -2.30 8.15 -6.06
CA VAL A 15 -0.89 7.74 -6.14
C VAL A 15 -0.23 8.31 -7.39
N GLN A 16 -0.95 8.44 -8.50
CA GLN A 16 -0.46 9.15 -9.69
C GLN A 16 -0.16 10.61 -9.39
N SER A 17 -1.02 11.29 -8.65
CA SER A 17 -0.78 12.69 -8.26
C SER A 17 0.51 12.86 -7.45
N LEU A 18 0.85 11.88 -6.60
CA LEU A 18 2.14 11.85 -5.91
C LEU A 18 3.30 11.60 -6.87
N SER A 19 3.16 10.70 -7.83
CA SER A 19 4.16 10.48 -8.88
C SER A 19 4.42 11.76 -9.66
N TYR A 20 3.40 12.43 -10.15
CA TYR A 20 3.56 13.72 -10.85
C TYR A 20 4.21 14.79 -9.99
N ARG A 21 3.88 14.84 -8.71
CA ARG A 21 4.41 15.86 -7.80
C ARG A 21 5.87 15.62 -7.44
N PHE A 22 6.26 14.36 -7.19
CA PHE A 22 7.53 14.03 -6.56
C PHE A 22 8.54 13.31 -7.47
N ASN A 23 8.12 12.80 -8.63
CA ASN A 23 9.02 12.06 -9.52
C ASN A 23 9.56 12.89 -10.69
N LYS A 24 9.84 14.16 -10.49
CA LYS A 24 10.35 15.03 -11.57
C LYS A 24 11.73 14.63 -12.08
N ASN A 25 12.55 14.06 -11.20
CA ASN A 25 13.94 13.70 -11.49
C ASN A 25 14.24 12.21 -11.20
N GLY A 26 13.21 11.35 -11.17
CA GLY A 26 13.40 9.94 -10.80
C GLY A 26 13.63 9.70 -9.31
N GLU A 27 13.26 10.65 -8.45
CA GLU A 27 13.52 10.58 -7.01
C GLU A 27 12.43 9.84 -6.23
N PHE A 28 11.31 9.51 -6.88
CA PHE A 28 10.16 8.87 -6.24
C PHE A 28 9.56 7.81 -7.16
N ALA A 29 9.15 6.71 -6.57
CA ALA A 29 8.42 5.67 -7.27
C ALA A 29 7.26 5.15 -6.40
N VAL A 30 6.16 4.77 -7.05
CA VAL A 30 5.04 4.10 -6.42
C VAL A 30 4.93 2.69 -6.96
N ILE A 31 4.94 1.71 -6.06
CA ILE A 31 4.78 0.29 -6.40
C ILE A 31 3.44 -0.16 -5.82
N ILE A 32 2.52 -0.56 -6.70
CA ILE A 32 1.25 -1.16 -6.31
C ILE A 32 1.37 -2.66 -6.48
N SER A 33 1.04 -3.41 -5.42
CA SER A 33 1.04 -4.87 -5.43
C SER A 33 -0.37 -5.40 -5.17
N PRO A 34 -1.07 -5.85 -6.21
CA PRO A 34 -2.38 -6.48 -6.06
C PRO A 34 -2.28 -7.81 -5.32
N THR A 35 -3.36 -8.20 -4.65
CA THR A 35 -3.45 -9.48 -3.95
C THR A 35 -4.87 -10.01 -3.95
N ASP A 36 -5.02 -11.34 -3.96
CA ASP A 36 -6.29 -12.03 -3.74
C ASP A 36 -6.57 -12.29 -2.25
N GLN A 37 -5.61 -11.99 -1.39
CA GLN A 37 -5.74 -12.21 0.05
C GLN A 37 -6.53 -11.07 0.69
N GLY A 38 -7.73 -11.34 1.14
CA GLY A 38 -8.63 -10.37 1.75
C GLY A 38 -9.83 -10.02 0.87
N TYR A 39 -9.64 -9.81 -0.41
CA TYR A 39 -10.71 -9.62 -1.40
C TYR A 39 -10.34 -10.34 -2.69
N TYR A 40 -11.24 -11.18 -3.18
CA TYR A 40 -11.01 -11.91 -4.43
C TYR A 40 -10.97 -10.94 -5.62
N GLU A 41 -9.84 -10.93 -6.31
CA GLU A 41 -9.64 -10.21 -7.57
C GLU A 41 -9.72 -11.22 -8.73
N PRO A 42 -10.81 -11.21 -9.52
CA PRO A 42 -11.02 -12.23 -10.56
C PRO A 42 -10.05 -12.09 -11.74
N ASP A 43 -9.53 -10.88 -11.99
CA ASP A 43 -8.68 -10.66 -13.14
C ASP A 43 -7.28 -11.27 -12.95
N THR A 44 -6.72 -11.78 -14.03
CA THR A 44 -5.32 -12.20 -14.04
C THR A 44 -4.40 -10.98 -13.90
N SER A 45 -3.16 -11.18 -13.47
CA SER A 45 -2.17 -10.09 -13.37
C SER A 45 -2.03 -9.30 -14.66
N SER A 46 -2.02 -9.99 -15.81
CA SER A 46 -1.89 -9.34 -17.12
C SER A 46 -3.12 -8.51 -17.47
N LEU A 47 -4.33 -9.03 -17.19
CA LEU A 47 -5.58 -8.30 -17.46
C LEU A 47 -5.73 -7.11 -16.53
N LEU A 48 -5.37 -7.26 -15.25
CA LEU A 48 -5.40 -6.18 -14.29
C LEU A 48 -4.44 -5.05 -14.70
N ARG A 49 -3.22 -5.40 -15.14
CA ARG A 49 -2.25 -4.42 -15.65
C ARG A 49 -2.80 -3.68 -16.87
N LEU A 50 -3.37 -4.41 -17.82
CA LEU A 50 -3.95 -3.82 -19.02
C LEU A 50 -5.10 -2.86 -18.66
N LYS A 51 -6.02 -3.25 -17.79
CA LYS A 51 -7.12 -2.39 -17.36
C LYS A 51 -6.63 -1.13 -16.67
N VAL A 52 -5.71 -1.27 -15.72
CA VAL A 52 -5.17 -0.14 -14.96
C VAL A 52 -4.41 0.84 -15.87
N GLU A 53 -3.69 0.34 -16.87
CA GLU A 53 -3.02 1.17 -17.86
C GLU A 53 -4.04 1.87 -18.79
N GLN A 54 -5.01 1.13 -19.32
CA GLN A 54 -5.98 1.67 -20.30
C GLN A 54 -6.99 2.61 -19.66
N GLU A 55 -7.46 2.30 -18.46
CA GLU A 55 -8.51 3.11 -17.80
C GLU A 55 -7.92 4.30 -17.05
N TYR A 56 -6.70 4.18 -16.51
CA TYR A 56 -6.11 5.18 -15.62
C TYR A 56 -4.76 5.70 -16.08
N GLY A 57 -4.17 5.10 -17.10
CA GLY A 57 -2.83 5.44 -17.57
C GLY A 57 -1.71 5.11 -16.58
N TYR A 58 -2.00 4.34 -15.52
CA TYR A 58 -1.00 4.00 -14.51
C TYR A 58 0.00 2.96 -15.04
N GLY A 59 1.28 3.19 -14.78
CA GLY A 59 2.38 2.36 -15.28
C GLY A 59 3.03 2.88 -16.55
N SER A 60 2.43 3.91 -17.20
CA SER A 60 3.01 4.56 -18.37
C SER A 60 4.06 5.62 -18.01
N ALA A 61 3.97 6.20 -16.82
CA ALA A 61 4.93 7.17 -16.33
C ALA A 61 6.10 6.50 -15.59
N MET A 62 7.28 7.11 -15.67
CA MET A 62 8.45 6.65 -14.93
C MET A 62 8.18 6.65 -13.42
N GLY A 63 8.52 5.54 -12.76
CA GLY A 63 8.31 5.40 -11.32
C GLY A 63 6.93 4.90 -10.91
N GLU A 64 6.07 4.57 -11.86
CA GLU A 64 4.80 3.88 -11.61
C GLU A 64 4.93 2.40 -11.95
N VAL A 65 4.77 1.54 -10.95
CA VAL A 65 4.93 0.09 -11.10
C VAL A 65 3.71 -0.63 -10.55
N LEU A 66 3.09 -1.47 -11.38
CA LEU A 66 2.10 -2.46 -10.96
C LEU A 66 2.73 -3.84 -11.04
N THR A 67 2.85 -4.52 -9.91
CA THR A 67 3.40 -5.89 -9.88
C THR A 67 2.37 -6.91 -10.36
N ASP A 68 2.78 -8.14 -10.54
CA ASP A 68 1.83 -9.26 -10.56
C ASP A 68 1.13 -9.38 -9.20
N LYS A 69 0.02 -10.11 -9.18
CA LYS A 69 -0.64 -10.45 -7.90
C LYS A 69 0.33 -11.23 -7.02
N VAL A 70 0.37 -10.87 -5.75
CA VAL A 70 1.32 -11.42 -4.79
C VAL A 70 0.60 -11.94 -3.55
N ASN A 71 1.21 -12.93 -2.90
CA ASN A 71 0.84 -13.30 -1.55
C ASN A 71 1.58 -12.43 -0.55
N LEU A 72 0.82 -11.76 0.30
CA LEU A 72 1.33 -10.88 1.37
C LEU A 72 1.55 -11.66 2.67
N LEU A 73 0.70 -12.65 2.94
CA LEU A 73 0.61 -13.40 4.19
C LEU A 73 0.69 -14.92 3.93
N GLY A 74 0.94 -15.67 5.00
CA GLY A 74 1.00 -17.12 4.96
C GLY A 74 2.33 -17.68 4.47
N SER A 75 2.37 -18.99 4.23
CA SER A 75 3.58 -19.70 3.78
C SER A 75 4.07 -19.25 2.41
N GLY A 76 3.15 -18.88 1.53
CA GLY A 76 3.43 -18.38 0.18
C GLY A 76 3.79 -16.88 0.10
N ALA A 77 3.83 -16.16 1.22
CA ALA A 77 4.17 -14.75 1.21
C ALA A 77 5.58 -14.49 0.68
N LEU A 78 5.71 -13.52 -0.22
CA LEU A 78 7.01 -13.13 -0.73
C LEU A 78 7.91 -12.62 0.42
N PRO A 79 9.22 -12.95 0.40
CA PRO A 79 10.18 -12.51 1.43
C PRO A 79 10.18 -10.99 1.66
N PHE A 80 9.95 -10.21 0.63
CA PHE A 80 9.87 -8.75 0.70
C PHE A 80 8.77 -8.27 1.65
N TRP A 81 7.57 -8.85 1.58
CA TRP A 81 6.45 -8.47 2.44
C TRP A 81 6.68 -8.86 3.90
N ARG A 82 7.22 -10.07 4.13
CA ARG A 82 7.62 -10.50 5.48
C ARG A 82 8.68 -9.57 6.07
N TRP A 83 9.62 -9.13 5.24
CA TRP A 83 10.65 -8.19 5.66
C TRP A 83 10.05 -6.82 6.03
N LEU A 84 9.11 -6.29 5.23
CA LEU A 84 8.40 -5.06 5.54
C LEU A 84 7.65 -5.15 6.88
N GLU A 85 6.89 -6.22 7.10
CA GLU A 85 6.16 -6.46 8.37
C GLU A 85 7.09 -6.53 9.57
N GLY A 86 8.24 -7.18 9.42
CA GLY A 86 9.24 -7.35 10.47
C GLY A 86 10.08 -6.11 10.77
N ASN A 87 10.15 -5.15 9.83
CA ASN A 87 11.01 -3.96 9.96
C ASN A 87 10.25 -2.64 10.03
N CYS A 88 8.96 -2.62 9.76
CA CYS A 88 8.17 -1.39 9.76
C CYS A 88 7.07 -1.44 10.82
N ARG A 89 7.26 -0.68 11.90
CA ARG A 89 6.36 -0.69 13.06
C ARG A 89 5.09 0.14 12.81
N THR A 90 4.01 -0.35 13.36
CA THR A 90 2.80 0.45 13.63
C THR A 90 2.88 1.04 15.05
N PRO A 91 1.98 1.93 15.46
CA PRO A 91 1.92 2.39 16.85
C PRO A 91 1.71 1.29 17.90
N ALA A 92 1.16 0.14 17.48
CA ALA A 92 1.00 -1.04 18.33
C ALA A 92 2.20 -1.99 18.32
N GLY A 93 3.25 -1.66 17.54
CA GLY A 93 4.45 -2.49 17.37
C GLY A 93 4.53 -3.11 15.98
N LEU A 94 5.28 -4.21 15.86
CA LEU A 94 5.33 -4.98 14.61
C LEU A 94 4.07 -5.83 14.48
N GLY A 95 3.61 -5.99 13.26
CA GLY A 95 2.41 -6.79 13.01
C GLY A 95 2.20 -7.09 11.53
N LYS A 96 1.41 -8.12 11.26
CA LYS A 96 1.00 -8.50 9.92
C LYS A 96 0.18 -7.40 9.26
N ILE A 97 0.21 -7.35 7.93
CA ILE A 97 -0.70 -6.52 7.15
C ILE A 97 -2.14 -6.97 7.45
N GLN A 98 -3.02 -6.03 7.79
CA GLN A 98 -4.37 -6.33 8.26
C GLN A 98 -5.44 -6.09 7.20
N ALA A 99 -5.18 -5.16 6.27
CA ALA A 99 -6.18 -4.75 5.29
C ALA A 99 -5.54 -4.24 4.00
N ASN A 100 -6.36 -4.17 2.94
CA ASN A 100 -5.99 -3.52 1.68
C ASN A 100 -5.60 -2.04 1.91
N PHE A 101 -4.79 -1.51 1.00
CA PHE A 101 -4.37 -0.10 0.99
C PHE A 101 -3.50 0.33 2.18
N GLU A 102 -2.89 -0.57 2.90
CA GLU A 102 -1.76 -0.21 3.75
C GLU A 102 -0.58 0.22 2.86
N LYS A 103 0.13 1.27 3.28
CA LYS A 103 1.25 1.83 2.53
C LYS A 103 2.50 1.81 3.37
N PHE A 104 3.64 1.61 2.70
CA PHE A 104 4.97 1.62 3.31
C PHE A 104 5.82 2.68 2.61
N LEU A 105 6.39 3.60 3.38
CA LEU A 105 7.38 4.55 2.88
C LEU A 105 8.78 3.95 3.08
N ILE A 106 9.51 3.78 1.98
CA ILE A 106 10.83 3.17 1.96
C ILE A 106 11.83 4.21 1.46
N ASP A 107 12.94 4.37 2.15
CA ASP A 107 14.05 5.17 1.65
C ASP A 107 14.79 4.38 0.57
N GLY A 108 14.65 4.79 -0.68
CA GLY A 108 15.29 4.14 -1.84
C GLY A 108 16.82 4.13 -1.81
N ARG A 109 17.46 5.03 -1.03
CA ARG A 109 18.92 5.10 -0.90
C ARG A 109 19.46 4.04 0.05
N THR A 110 18.72 3.73 1.11
CA THR A 110 19.13 2.79 2.16
C THR A 110 18.38 1.47 2.09
N GLY A 111 17.29 1.42 1.34
CA GLY A 111 16.34 0.30 1.32
C GLY A 111 15.52 0.15 2.62
N LYS A 112 15.63 1.05 3.58
CA LYS A 112 14.95 0.92 4.88
C LYS A 112 13.51 1.39 4.83
N PRO A 113 12.55 0.62 5.35
CA PRO A 113 11.19 1.08 5.56
C PRO A 113 11.16 2.05 6.75
N LEU A 114 10.62 3.23 6.54
CA LEU A 114 10.66 4.33 7.52
C LEU A 114 9.33 4.52 8.25
N ARG A 115 8.20 4.35 7.53
CA ARG A 115 6.88 4.53 8.09
C ARG A 115 5.86 3.67 7.35
N ARG A 116 4.88 3.15 8.10
CA ARG A 116 3.76 2.38 7.60
C ARG A 116 2.48 3.12 7.91
N TYR A 117 1.57 3.19 6.95
CA TYR A 117 0.33 3.96 7.05
C TYR A 117 -0.89 3.04 6.98
N PRO A 118 -1.94 3.31 7.79
CA PRO A 118 -3.14 2.52 7.78
C PRO A 118 -3.95 2.73 6.49
N ARG A 119 -4.91 1.84 6.26
CA ARG A 119 -5.77 1.81 5.08
C ARG A 119 -6.34 3.18 4.71
N LYS A 120 -6.92 3.90 5.66
CA LYS A 120 -7.64 5.16 5.43
C LYS A 120 -6.74 6.38 5.29
N TYR A 121 -5.46 6.25 5.60
CA TYR A 121 -4.50 7.32 5.36
C TYR A 121 -4.38 7.56 3.86
N GLN A 122 -4.80 8.75 3.42
CA GLN A 122 -4.83 9.06 2.00
C GLN A 122 -3.41 9.30 1.48
N PRO A 123 -3.13 9.09 0.18
CA PRO A 123 -1.81 9.34 -0.37
C PRO A 123 -1.27 10.76 -0.12
N TYR A 124 -2.10 11.79 -0.15
CA TYR A 124 -1.63 13.16 0.14
C TYR A 124 -1.35 13.41 1.62
N ASP A 125 -1.89 12.61 2.55
CA ASP A 125 -1.53 12.71 3.98
C ASP A 125 -0.07 12.29 4.25
N ILE A 126 0.56 11.60 3.30
CA ILE A 126 1.96 11.18 3.35
C ILE A 126 2.88 12.10 2.54
N ALA A 127 2.34 13.13 1.90
CA ALA A 127 3.10 14.01 1.00
C ALA A 127 4.25 14.73 1.70
N ASP A 128 4.05 15.17 2.93
CA ASP A 128 5.09 15.86 3.70
C ASP A 128 6.23 14.92 4.10
N ASP A 129 5.91 13.66 4.39
CA ASP A 129 6.91 12.62 4.66
C ASP A 129 7.76 12.34 3.41
N ILE A 130 7.12 12.21 2.24
CA ILE A 130 7.82 12.05 0.96
C ILE A 130 8.72 13.26 0.69
N ALA A 131 8.20 14.48 0.85
CA ALA A 131 8.96 15.70 0.63
C ALA A 131 10.16 15.83 1.57
N ALA A 132 10.02 15.43 2.83
CA ALA A 132 11.12 15.41 3.80
C ALA A 132 12.21 14.41 3.38
N LEU A 133 11.78 13.18 2.99
CA LEU A 133 12.69 12.13 2.58
C LEU A 133 13.51 12.50 1.34
N ILE A 134 12.85 13.03 0.31
CA ILE A 134 13.54 13.52 -0.91
C ILE A 134 14.60 14.58 -0.56
N LYS A 135 14.28 15.47 0.37
CA LYS A 135 15.22 16.51 0.83
C LYS A 135 16.30 15.99 1.80
N GLY A 136 16.33 14.68 2.08
CA GLY A 136 17.27 14.08 3.03
C GLY A 136 17.06 14.52 4.48
N LYS A 137 15.84 14.97 4.82
CA LYS A 137 15.47 15.38 6.18
C LYS A 137 14.81 14.24 6.95
N PRO A 138 14.89 14.26 8.28
CA PRO A 138 14.09 13.36 9.11
C PRO A 138 12.60 13.51 8.79
N LEU A 139 11.87 12.40 8.92
CA LEU A 139 10.41 12.44 8.76
C LEU A 139 9.80 13.34 9.85
N PRO A 140 8.81 14.16 9.51
CA PRO A 140 8.08 14.94 10.50
C PRO A 140 7.36 14.00 11.49
N PRO A 141 6.97 14.49 12.68
CA PRO A 141 6.10 13.73 13.55
C PRO A 141 4.84 13.27 12.81
N ALA A 142 4.40 12.04 13.08
CA ALA A 142 3.14 11.56 12.52
C ALA A 142 1.98 12.47 12.96
N GLY A 143 1.01 12.65 12.08
CA GLY A 143 -0.17 13.47 12.35
C GLY A 143 -0.86 13.07 13.66
N SER A 144 -1.55 14.00 14.30
CA SER A 144 -2.19 13.80 15.60
C SER A 144 -3.20 12.65 15.61
N ASN A 145 -3.86 12.40 14.48
CA ASN A 145 -4.83 11.32 14.29
C ASN A 145 -4.20 9.97 13.92
N PHE A 146 -2.87 9.89 13.69
CA PHE A 146 -2.20 8.70 13.19
C PHE A 146 -2.43 7.43 14.04
N LYS A 147 -2.35 7.57 15.37
CA LYS A 147 -2.62 6.47 16.30
C LYS A 147 -4.08 6.05 16.30
N GLU A 148 -4.97 7.00 16.15
CA GLU A 148 -6.42 6.75 16.10
C GLU A 148 -6.80 6.03 14.83
N GLU A 149 -6.28 6.46 13.69
CA GLU A 149 -6.49 5.80 12.40
C GLU A 149 -6.01 4.33 12.41
N TRP A 150 -4.88 4.04 13.08
CA TRP A 150 -4.45 2.64 13.27
C TRP A 150 -5.39 1.83 14.16
N ARG A 151 -5.94 2.42 15.24
CA ARG A 151 -6.95 1.74 16.09
C ARG A 151 -8.23 1.47 15.32
N ASN A 152 -8.67 2.43 14.52
CA ASN A 152 -9.86 2.29 13.69
C ASN A 152 -9.64 1.21 12.61
N ALA A 153 -8.51 1.20 11.96
CA ALA A 153 -8.14 0.17 10.98
C ALA A 153 -8.13 -1.24 11.61
N ALA A 154 -7.59 -1.37 12.83
CA ALA A 154 -7.61 -2.65 13.54
C ALA A 154 -9.02 -3.13 13.86
N LYS A 155 -9.89 -2.23 14.39
CA LYS A 155 -11.29 -2.55 14.67
C LYS A 155 -12.06 -2.93 13.41
N GLU A 156 -11.85 -2.21 12.31
CA GLU A 156 -12.45 -2.53 11.02
C GLU A 156 -11.99 -3.91 10.53
N ALA A 157 -10.69 -4.19 10.61
CA ALA A 157 -10.16 -5.49 10.23
C ALA A 157 -10.71 -6.63 11.08
N GLU A 158 -11.09 -6.41 12.35
CA GLU A 158 -11.74 -7.40 13.19
C GLU A 158 -13.17 -7.73 12.75
N ASN A 159 -13.88 -6.73 12.25
CA ASN A 159 -15.29 -6.84 11.88
C ASN A 159 -15.50 -7.05 10.38
N ASP A 160 -14.47 -6.87 9.55
CA ASP A 160 -14.57 -6.95 8.10
C ASP A 160 -14.61 -8.41 7.63
N THR A 161 -15.55 -8.70 6.72
CA THR A 161 -15.63 -9.98 6.01
C THR A 161 -14.39 -10.23 5.14
N TYR A 162 -13.69 -9.18 4.75
CA TYR A 162 -12.49 -9.18 3.89
C TYR A 162 -11.18 -9.12 4.68
N ARG A 163 -11.22 -9.55 5.90
CA ARG A 163 -10.06 -9.64 6.77
C ARG A 163 -9.02 -10.59 6.18
N PHE A 164 -7.81 -10.14 5.99
CA PHE A 164 -6.72 -10.98 5.47
C PHE A 164 -6.49 -12.25 6.28
N GLN A 165 -6.75 -12.24 7.58
CA GLN A 165 -6.65 -13.41 8.43
C GLN A 165 -7.68 -14.51 8.11
N LYS A 166 -8.84 -14.17 7.54
CA LYS A 166 -9.81 -15.17 7.06
C LYS A 166 -9.33 -15.84 5.77
N GLY A 167 -8.57 -15.11 4.94
CA GLY A 167 -7.94 -15.64 3.73
C GLY A 167 -6.81 -16.62 4.03
N LEU A 168 -6.11 -16.48 5.17
CA LEU A 168 -5.04 -17.39 5.58
C LEU A 168 -5.52 -18.82 5.76
N ASN A 169 -6.71 -19.01 6.36
CA ASN A 169 -7.31 -20.34 6.54
C ASN A 169 -7.72 -21.01 5.23
N TYR A 170 -7.82 -20.24 4.16
CA TYR A 170 -8.21 -20.75 2.83
C TYR A 170 -6.98 -21.25 2.04
N PHE A 171 -5.80 -20.69 2.32
CA PHE A 171 -4.57 -21.00 1.60
C PHE A 171 -3.59 -21.89 2.37
N ASP A 172 -3.85 -22.12 3.66
CA ASP A 172 -3.03 -23.01 4.52
C ASP A 172 -3.64 -24.41 4.67
N GLN A 173 -4.71 -24.76 3.88
CA GLN A 173 -5.30 -26.10 3.83
C GLN A 173 -4.72 -26.94 2.70
#